data_96dfb315c6d919acfaae0595786b1b7b
#
_entry.id   96dfb315c6d919acfaae0595786b1b7b
#
_cell.length_a   1.000
_cell.length_b   1.000
_cell.length_c   1.000
_cell.angle_alpha   90.00
_cell.angle_beta   90.00
_cell.angle_gamma   90.00
#
_symmetry.space_group_name_H-M   'P 1'
#
loop_
_entity.id
_entity.type
_entity.pdbx_description
1 polymer ?
#
loop_
_entity_poly.entity_id
_entity_poly.type
_entity_poly.pdbx_seq_one_letter_code
_entity_poly.pdbx_strand_id
1 'polypeptide(L)'
;MTAAFLHIANLLLLCSFLVRDIFFLRLISILASILFSVYFYAQEPPMWTAMAWNLVFVAVNVFQISQLLYRRRKIPLGAHEQMLQSHLFPQLPARDIRALFQLANPLRLTNGSIIQECISIRSNLIFILNGAASDHTGTRIRGDILGVEGYIAPVEVRCDAVADGDLHCLSWTHDSIRNWSQGEPERRSQLMLVFSQSLAKSLQSEPSTAS
;
A
#
# COMPACT_ATOMS: atom_id res chain seq x y z
N MET A 1 9.84 -33.55 37.71
CA MET A 1 8.99 -33.11 36.57
C MET A 1 9.10 -31.61 36.29
N THR A 2 9.16 -30.74 37.31
CA THR A 2 9.24 -29.27 37.15
C THR A 2 10.46 -28.79 36.34
N ALA A 3 11.64 -29.38 36.50
CA ALA A 3 12.82 -29.00 35.74
C ALA A 3 12.70 -29.24 34.22
N ALA A 4 11.92 -30.24 33.80
CA ALA A 4 11.70 -30.50 32.39
C ALA A 4 10.96 -29.35 31.69
N PHE A 5 9.96 -28.74 32.33
CA PHE A 5 9.25 -27.56 31.78
C PHE A 5 10.19 -26.37 31.57
N LEU A 6 11.11 -26.14 32.50
CA LEU A 6 12.11 -25.08 32.37
C LEU A 6 13.02 -25.30 31.17
N HIS A 7 13.53 -26.51 30.97
CA HIS A 7 14.40 -26.81 29.83
C HIS A 7 13.65 -26.71 28.48
N ILE A 8 12.40 -27.21 28.43
CA ILE A 8 11.56 -27.09 27.22
C ILE A 8 11.28 -25.61 26.90
N ALA A 9 10.95 -24.80 27.90
CA ALA A 9 10.69 -23.39 27.73
C ALA A 9 11.92 -22.63 27.20
N ASN A 10 13.12 -22.92 27.76
CA ASN A 10 14.38 -22.33 27.25
C ASN A 10 14.71 -22.76 25.83
N LEU A 11 14.46 -24.04 25.49
CA LEU A 11 14.66 -24.55 24.12
C LEU A 11 13.72 -23.85 23.13
N LEU A 12 12.44 -23.65 23.50
CA LEU A 12 11.49 -22.91 22.68
C LEU A 12 11.91 -21.44 22.48
N LEU A 13 12.42 -20.78 23.52
CA LEU A 13 13.00 -19.46 23.40
C LEU A 13 14.19 -19.43 22.43
N LEU A 14 15.10 -20.41 22.53
CA LEU A 14 16.21 -20.52 21.60
C LEU A 14 15.73 -20.73 20.16
N CYS A 15 14.76 -21.60 19.94
CA CYS A 15 14.15 -21.82 18.65
C CYS A 15 13.47 -20.57 18.10
N SER A 16 12.91 -19.71 18.97
CA SER A 16 12.27 -18.47 18.54
C SER A 16 13.25 -17.53 17.82
N PHE A 17 14.51 -17.48 18.22
CA PHE A 17 15.54 -16.66 17.58
C PHE A 17 15.97 -17.17 16.20
N LEU A 18 15.73 -18.47 15.89
CA LEU A 18 16.04 -19.08 14.58
C LEU A 18 14.92 -18.89 13.56
N VAL A 19 13.73 -18.47 13.97
CA VAL A 19 12.57 -18.31 13.09
C VAL A 19 12.62 -16.97 12.37
N ARG A 20 12.62 -16.99 11.06
CA ARG A 20 12.63 -15.78 10.20
C ARG A 20 11.26 -15.09 10.10
N ASP A 21 10.16 -15.80 10.32
CA ASP A 21 8.81 -15.23 10.29
C ASP A 21 8.42 -14.71 11.68
N ILE A 22 8.16 -13.40 11.74
CA ILE A 22 7.79 -12.68 12.95
C ILE A 22 6.53 -13.28 13.62
N PHE A 23 5.60 -13.81 12.84
CA PHE A 23 4.38 -14.44 13.37
C PHE A 23 4.71 -15.68 14.21
N PHE A 24 5.51 -16.61 13.67
CA PHE A 24 5.92 -17.82 14.36
C PHE A 24 6.82 -17.52 15.57
N LEU A 25 7.69 -16.51 15.46
CA LEU A 25 8.51 -16.05 16.59
C LEU A 25 7.63 -15.66 17.77
N ARG A 26 6.57 -14.86 17.53
CA ARG A 26 5.62 -14.43 18.58
C ARG A 26 4.82 -15.59 19.16
N LEU A 27 4.40 -16.53 18.33
CA LEU A 27 3.66 -17.72 18.74
C LEU A 27 4.49 -18.60 19.68
N ILE A 28 5.75 -18.85 19.32
CA ILE A 28 6.69 -19.63 20.16
C ILE A 28 6.96 -18.91 21.49
N SER A 29 7.12 -17.59 21.46
CA SER A 29 7.31 -16.79 22.69
C SER A 29 6.12 -16.89 23.65
N ILE A 30 4.89 -16.88 23.14
CA ILE A 30 3.68 -17.10 23.95
C ILE A 30 3.72 -18.49 24.58
N LEU A 31 4.01 -19.53 23.80
CA LEU A 31 4.08 -20.90 24.28
C LEU A 31 5.14 -21.06 25.39
N ALA A 32 6.32 -20.49 25.18
CA ALA A 32 7.38 -20.49 26.19
C ALA A 32 6.95 -19.78 27.49
N SER A 33 6.29 -18.62 27.38
CA SER A 33 5.80 -17.86 28.54
C SER A 33 4.74 -18.63 29.31
N ILE A 34 3.87 -19.40 28.67
CA ILE A 34 2.89 -20.28 29.32
C ILE A 34 3.61 -21.38 30.08
N LEU A 35 4.60 -22.04 29.49
CA LEU A 35 5.37 -23.10 30.16
C LEU A 35 6.15 -22.57 31.36
N PHE A 36 6.75 -21.37 31.27
CA PHE A 36 7.38 -20.70 32.40
C PHE A 36 6.36 -20.41 33.52
N SER A 37 5.16 -19.96 33.19
CA SER A 37 4.12 -19.70 34.19
C SER A 37 3.72 -20.96 34.93
N VAL A 38 3.58 -22.09 34.22
CA VAL A 38 3.31 -23.41 34.88
C VAL A 38 4.47 -23.80 35.80
N TYR A 39 5.71 -23.61 35.35
CA TYR A 39 6.88 -23.89 36.19
C TYR A 39 6.91 -23.03 37.44
N PHE A 40 6.70 -21.71 37.33
CA PHE A 40 6.72 -20.80 38.50
C PHE A 40 5.56 -21.02 39.48
N TYR A 41 4.41 -21.47 38.97
CA TYR A 41 3.28 -21.86 39.81
C TYR A 41 3.60 -23.11 40.65
N ALA A 42 4.34 -24.07 40.10
CA ALA A 42 4.70 -25.32 40.73
C ALA A 42 5.87 -25.18 41.74
N GLN A 43 6.44 -23.99 41.95
CA GLN A 43 7.43 -23.74 43.00
C GLN A 43 6.78 -23.58 44.37
N GLU A 44 7.48 -23.98 45.41
CA GLU A 44 7.05 -23.79 46.81
C GLU A 44 8.03 -22.84 47.52
N PRO A 45 7.66 -21.58 47.82
CA PRO A 45 6.40 -20.92 47.51
C PRO A 45 6.28 -20.49 46.01
N PRO A 46 5.06 -20.33 45.46
CA PRO A 46 4.85 -19.90 44.09
C PRO A 46 5.45 -18.52 43.81
N MET A 47 6.08 -18.36 42.65
CA MET A 47 6.78 -17.12 42.24
C MET A 47 5.83 -16.16 41.53
N TRP A 48 4.91 -15.51 42.27
CA TRP A 48 3.85 -14.64 41.73
C TRP A 48 4.39 -13.49 40.85
N THR A 49 5.50 -12.87 41.25
CA THR A 49 6.11 -11.78 40.48
C THR A 49 6.58 -12.24 39.11
N ALA A 50 7.19 -13.41 39.00
CA ALA A 50 7.64 -13.97 37.71
C ALA A 50 6.45 -14.34 36.83
N MET A 51 5.37 -14.88 37.41
CA MET A 51 4.12 -15.16 36.70
C MET A 51 3.48 -13.88 36.13
N ALA A 52 3.44 -12.80 36.92
CA ALA A 52 2.90 -11.52 36.46
C ALA A 52 3.65 -10.98 35.25
N TRP A 53 4.98 -11.05 35.26
CA TRP A 53 5.79 -10.63 34.09
C TRP A 53 5.55 -11.51 32.85
N ASN A 54 5.43 -12.83 33.04
CA ASN A 54 5.08 -13.72 31.92
C ASN A 54 3.70 -13.38 31.30
N LEU A 55 2.72 -13.03 32.15
CA LEU A 55 1.41 -12.59 31.66
C LEU A 55 1.51 -11.31 30.81
N VAL A 56 2.35 -10.35 31.23
CA VAL A 56 2.63 -9.13 30.45
C VAL A 56 3.26 -9.49 29.11
N PHE A 57 4.24 -10.39 29.08
CA PHE A 57 4.86 -10.84 27.83
C PHE A 57 3.85 -11.53 26.90
N VAL A 58 2.97 -12.36 27.43
CA VAL A 58 1.89 -12.98 26.63
C VAL A 58 0.98 -11.89 26.07
N ALA A 59 0.53 -10.93 26.86
CA ALA A 59 -0.35 -9.85 26.42
C ALA A 59 0.29 -9.01 25.28
N VAL A 60 1.56 -8.64 25.42
CA VAL A 60 2.31 -7.89 24.39
C VAL A 60 2.42 -8.70 23.10
N ASN A 61 2.75 -9.99 23.17
CA ASN A 61 2.88 -10.84 21.98
C ASN A 61 1.53 -11.07 21.29
N VAL A 62 0.44 -11.28 22.05
CA VAL A 62 -0.93 -11.40 21.51
C VAL A 62 -1.34 -10.11 20.82
N PHE A 63 -1.08 -8.96 21.42
CA PHE A 63 -1.36 -7.65 20.80
C PHE A 63 -0.63 -7.48 19.45
N GLN A 64 0.66 -7.84 19.41
CA GLN A 64 1.46 -7.74 18.20
C GLN A 64 1.00 -8.73 17.11
N ILE A 65 0.62 -9.95 17.47
CA ILE A 65 -0.01 -10.90 16.53
C ILE A 65 -1.31 -10.34 15.99
N SER A 66 -2.15 -9.77 16.85
CA SER A 66 -3.43 -9.16 16.46
C SER A 66 -3.22 -8.03 15.46
N GLN A 67 -2.23 -7.15 15.68
CA GLN A 67 -1.85 -6.11 14.72
C GLN A 67 -1.37 -6.70 13.39
N LEU A 68 -0.54 -7.75 13.44
CA LEU A 68 -0.04 -8.40 12.23
C LEU A 68 -1.16 -9.02 11.40
N LEU A 69 -2.10 -9.73 12.05
CA LEU A 69 -3.27 -10.31 11.40
C LEU A 69 -4.22 -9.24 10.86
N TYR A 70 -4.41 -8.16 11.61
CA TYR A 70 -5.23 -7.03 11.15
C TYR A 70 -4.67 -6.40 9.87
N ARG A 71 -3.33 -6.22 9.80
CA ARG A 71 -2.65 -5.72 8.60
C ARG A 71 -2.71 -6.70 7.42
N ARG A 72 -2.72 -8.02 7.68
CA ARG A 72 -2.81 -9.08 6.66
C ARG A 72 -4.24 -9.37 6.18
N ARG A 73 -5.28 -8.78 6.79
CA ARG A 73 -6.66 -8.99 6.34
C ARG A 73 -6.81 -8.53 4.89
N LYS A 74 -7.13 -9.47 4.01
CA LYS A 74 -7.46 -9.19 2.62
C LYS A 74 -8.79 -8.44 2.59
N ILE A 75 -8.74 -7.16 2.26
CA ILE A 75 -9.93 -6.37 1.99
C ILE A 75 -10.34 -6.70 0.55
N PRO A 76 -11.56 -7.22 0.31
CA PRO A 76 -12.02 -7.46 -1.06
C PRO A 76 -12.09 -6.11 -1.80
N LEU A 77 -11.31 -5.98 -2.85
CA LEU A 77 -11.31 -4.81 -3.72
C LEU A 77 -12.37 -4.98 -4.82
N GLY A 78 -13.07 -3.91 -5.16
CA GLY A 78 -13.93 -3.86 -6.33
C GLY A 78 -13.12 -3.93 -7.64
N ALA A 79 -13.80 -4.17 -8.78
CA ALA A 79 -13.13 -4.33 -10.07
C ALA A 79 -12.25 -3.12 -10.45
N HIS A 80 -12.72 -1.90 -10.20
CA HIS A 80 -11.95 -0.67 -10.47
C HIS A 80 -10.78 -0.46 -9.49
N GLU A 81 -10.96 -0.83 -8.22
CA GLU A 81 -9.90 -0.80 -7.21
C GLU A 81 -8.80 -1.82 -7.54
N GLN A 82 -9.18 -3.02 -8.00
CA GLN A 82 -8.24 -4.05 -8.45
C GLN A 82 -7.45 -3.58 -9.68
N MET A 83 -8.10 -2.91 -10.60
CA MET A 83 -7.45 -2.33 -11.77
C MET A 83 -6.44 -1.26 -11.37
N LEU A 84 -6.81 -0.34 -10.47
CA LEU A 84 -5.91 0.67 -9.92
C LEU A 84 -4.68 0.02 -9.27
N GLN A 85 -4.90 -1.04 -8.46
CA GLN A 85 -3.82 -1.79 -7.84
C GLN A 85 -2.91 -2.45 -8.87
N SER A 86 -3.47 -3.21 -9.81
CA SER A 86 -2.68 -4.01 -10.75
C SER A 86 -1.85 -3.16 -11.73
N HIS A 87 -2.34 -1.98 -12.13
CA HIS A 87 -1.69 -1.14 -13.13
C HIS A 87 -0.72 -0.11 -12.52
N LEU A 88 -1.12 0.52 -11.40
CA LEU A 88 -0.31 1.59 -10.82
C LEU A 88 0.43 1.16 -9.56
N PHE A 89 -0.22 0.43 -8.67
CA PHE A 89 0.30 0.20 -7.31
C PHE A 89 0.28 -1.27 -6.90
N PRO A 90 0.98 -2.19 -7.62
CA PRO A 90 0.90 -3.63 -7.37
C PRO A 90 1.41 -4.03 -5.97
N GLN A 91 2.25 -3.24 -5.35
CA GLN A 91 2.84 -3.53 -4.05
C GLN A 91 2.09 -2.89 -2.87
N LEU A 92 1.16 -1.97 -3.14
CA LEU A 92 0.41 -1.32 -2.06
C LEU A 92 -0.66 -2.25 -1.46
N PRO A 93 -0.85 -2.19 -0.14
CA PRO A 93 -1.92 -2.92 0.54
C PRO A 93 -3.31 -2.51 0.02
N ALA A 94 -4.24 -3.46 -0.03
CA ALA A 94 -5.62 -3.22 -0.47
C ALA A 94 -6.33 -2.08 0.29
N ARG A 95 -5.97 -1.86 1.56
CA ARG A 95 -6.47 -0.75 2.37
C ARG A 95 -6.07 0.62 1.79
N ASP A 96 -4.82 0.76 1.35
CA ASP A 96 -4.30 2.02 0.82
C ASP A 96 -4.88 2.30 -0.56
N ILE A 97 -5.07 1.25 -1.37
CA ILE A 97 -5.76 1.34 -2.66
C ILE A 97 -7.20 1.82 -2.48
N ARG A 98 -7.93 1.23 -1.52
CA ARG A 98 -9.30 1.67 -1.20
C ARG A 98 -9.35 3.12 -0.73
N ALA A 99 -8.43 3.53 0.15
CA ALA A 99 -8.35 4.91 0.60
C ALA A 99 -8.06 5.87 -0.57
N LEU A 100 -7.13 5.51 -1.46
CA LEU A 100 -6.84 6.29 -2.67
C LEU A 100 -8.05 6.36 -3.61
N PHE A 101 -8.75 5.23 -3.82
CA PHE A 101 -9.94 5.19 -4.66
C PHE A 101 -11.07 6.07 -4.11
N GLN A 102 -11.27 6.09 -2.79
CA GLN A 102 -12.27 6.93 -2.13
C GLN A 102 -11.98 8.44 -2.23
N LEU A 103 -10.73 8.83 -2.41
CA LEU A 103 -10.32 10.22 -2.64
C LEU A 103 -10.49 10.65 -4.10
N ALA A 104 -10.76 9.72 -5.00
CA ALA A 104 -10.91 9.99 -6.42
C ALA A 104 -12.28 10.61 -6.74
N ASN A 105 -12.28 11.54 -7.68
CA ASN A 105 -13.49 12.02 -8.33
C ASN A 105 -13.68 11.25 -9.64
N PRO A 106 -14.78 10.49 -9.81
CA PRO A 106 -15.06 9.82 -11.07
C PRO A 106 -15.40 10.83 -12.16
N LEU A 107 -14.80 10.67 -13.33
CA LEU A 107 -14.99 11.54 -14.49
C LEU A 107 -15.45 10.69 -15.67
N ARG A 108 -16.46 11.18 -16.38
CA ARG A 108 -16.96 10.59 -17.63
C ARG A 108 -16.96 11.65 -18.69
N LEU A 109 -16.28 11.35 -19.79
CA LEU A 109 -16.15 12.26 -20.94
C LEU A 109 -16.67 11.53 -22.18
N THR A 110 -17.30 12.29 -23.05
CA THR A 110 -17.78 11.80 -24.34
C THR A 110 -16.70 12.00 -25.41
N ASN A 111 -16.87 11.31 -26.54
CA ASN A 111 -15.98 11.42 -27.67
C ASN A 111 -15.74 12.89 -28.09
N GLY A 112 -14.48 13.23 -28.31
CA GLY A 112 -14.06 14.57 -28.72
C GLY A 112 -13.97 15.60 -27.59
N SER A 113 -14.27 15.23 -26.34
CA SER A 113 -14.11 16.12 -25.20
C SER A 113 -12.65 16.40 -24.92
N ILE A 114 -12.29 17.69 -24.76
CA ILE A 114 -10.94 18.10 -24.34
C ILE A 114 -10.85 17.95 -22.82
N ILE A 115 -9.94 17.09 -22.37
CA ILE A 115 -9.84 16.75 -20.93
C ILE A 115 -9.49 18.00 -20.11
N GLN A 116 -8.64 18.88 -20.64
CA GLN A 116 -8.21 20.10 -19.95
C GLN A 116 -9.35 21.11 -19.73
N GLU A 117 -10.36 21.13 -20.60
CA GLU A 117 -11.54 22.00 -20.42
C GLU A 117 -12.48 21.47 -19.34
N CYS A 118 -12.53 20.13 -19.18
CA CYS A 118 -13.38 19.48 -18.19
C CYS A 118 -12.73 19.42 -16.79
N ILE A 119 -11.41 19.28 -16.75
CA ILE A 119 -10.64 19.24 -15.51
C ILE A 119 -9.21 19.73 -15.74
N SER A 120 -8.70 20.58 -14.87
CA SER A 120 -7.33 21.08 -15.00
C SER A 120 -6.30 19.98 -14.73
N ILE A 121 -5.61 19.51 -15.77
CA ILE A 121 -4.50 18.55 -15.67
C ILE A 121 -3.33 19.14 -14.88
N ARG A 122 -3.17 20.47 -14.85
CA ARG A 122 -2.12 21.17 -14.09
C ARG A 122 -2.23 20.96 -12.57
N SER A 123 -3.43 20.68 -12.07
CA SER A 123 -3.71 20.52 -10.63
C SER A 123 -4.25 19.14 -10.28
N ASN A 124 -4.41 18.26 -11.27
CA ASN A 124 -5.00 16.94 -11.07
C ASN A 124 -4.21 15.84 -11.77
N LEU A 125 -4.18 14.67 -11.13
CA LEU A 125 -3.79 13.40 -11.74
C LEU A 125 -5.04 12.71 -12.26
N ILE A 126 -4.98 12.13 -13.46
CA ILE A 126 -6.10 11.46 -14.11
C ILE A 126 -5.68 10.04 -14.47
N PHE A 127 -6.41 9.05 -14.00
CA PHE A 127 -6.20 7.63 -14.31
C PHE A 127 -7.32 7.12 -15.21
N ILE A 128 -6.98 6.52 -16.35
CA ILE A 128 -7.92 6.02 -17.34
C ILE A 128 -8.42 4.63 -16.91
N LEU A 129 -9.69 4.53 -16.54
CA LEU A 129 -10.36 3.26 -16.21
C LEU A 129 -10.82 2.52 -17.45
N ASN A 130 -11.35 3.24 -18.43
CA ASN A 130 -11.86 2.67 -19.68
C ASN A 130 -11.84 3.74 -20.78
N GLY A 131 -11.63 3.32 -22.02
CA GLY A 131 -11.52 4.21 -23.17
C GLY A 131 -10.07 4.57 -23.48
N ALA A 132 -9.90 5.54 -24.36
CA ALA A 132 -8.62 6.08 -24.78
C ALA A 132 -8.68 7.62 -24.86
N ALA A 133 -7.52 8.25 -24.74
CA ALA A 133 -7.36 9.68 -24.96
C ALA A 133 -6.07 9.90 -25.75
N SER A 134 -6.09 10.85 -26.70
CA SER A 134 -4.93 11.20 -27.52
C SER A 134 -4.43 12.59 -27.18
N ASP A 135 -3.13 12.75 -27.04
CA ASP A 135 -2.44 14.02 -26.89
C ASP A 135 -1.30 14.15 -27.91
N HIS A 136 -0.53 15.24 -27.84
CA HIS A 136 0.63 15.46 -28.71
C HIS A 136 1.75 14.42 -28.54
N THR A 137 1.77 13.67 -27.44
CA THR A 137 2.77 12.63 -27.15
C THR A 137 2.33 11.24 -27.60
N GLY A 138 1.05 11.06 -27.96
CA GLY A 138 0.48 9.80 -28.42
C GLY A 138 -0.84 9.44 -27.76
N THR A 139 -1.30 8.22 -28.02
CA THR A 139 -2.55 7.71 -27.45
C THR A 139 -2.32 7.10 -26.08
N ARG A 140 -3.09 7.55 -25.11
CA ARG A 140 -3.17 7.00 -23.75
C ARG A 140 -4.38 6.09 -23.65
N ILE A 141 -4.17 4.91 -23.12
CA ILE A 141 -5.20 3.89 -23.05
C ILE A 141 -5.52 3.52 -21.59
N ARG A 142 -6.46 2.63 -21.43
CA ARG A 142 -6.82 2.05 -20.12
C ARG A 142 -5.59 1.65 -19.31
N GLY A 143 -5.51 2.12 -18.08
CA GLY A 143 -4.39 1.89 -17.16
C GLY A 143 -3.31 2.96 -17.18
N ASP A 144 -3.39 3.94 -18.09
CA ASP A 144 -2.46 5.06 -18.13
C ASP A 144 -2.87 6.18 -17.16
N ILE A 145 -1.88 7.00 -16.80
CA ILE A 145 -2.05 8.17 -15.94
C ILE A 145 -1.60 9.44 -16.68
N LEU A 146 -2.36 10.51 -16.52
CA LEU A 146 -2.11 11.83 -17.08
C LEU A 146 -1.88 12.86 -15.97
N GLY A 147 -1.18 13.95 -16.26
CA GLY A 147 -0.96 15.07 -15.34
C GLY A 147 0.21 14.88 -14.37
N VAL A 148 1.06 13.88 -14.60
CA VAL A 148 2.24 13.59 -13.77
C VAL A 148 3.24 14.74 -13.83
N GLU A 149 3.43 15.35 -14.98
CA GLU A 149 4.34 16.48 -15.22
C GLU A 149 3.97 17.67 -14.32
N GLY A 150 2.68 18.02 -14.26
CA GLY A 150 2.17 19.09 -13.42
C GLY A 150 2.29 18.82 -11.91
N TYR A 151 2.36 17.56 -11.50
CA TYR A 151 2.60 17.19 -10.12
C TYR A 151 4.07 17.35 -9.71
N ILE A 152 5.00 17.02 -10.61
CA ILE A 152 6.44 17.02 -10.34
C ILE A 152 7.03 18.43 -10.45
N ALA A 153 6.64 19.17 -11.49
CA ALA A 153 7.13 20.51 -11.71
C ALA A 153 5.97 21.46 -12.07
N PRO A 154 5.96 22.69 -11.55
CA PRO A 154 4.98 23.71 -11.92
C PRO A 154 5.28 24.27 -13.32
N VAL A 155 5.39 23.39 -14.32
CA VAL A 155 5.64 23.76 -15.71
C VAL A 155 4.30 23.97 -16.42
N GLU A 156 4.27 24.85 -17.42
CA GLU A 156 3.13 24.94 -18.33
C GLU A 156 3.03 23.66 -19.17
N VAL A 157 2.30 22.68 -18.65
CA VAL A 157 1.99 21.45 -19.38
C VAL A 157 0.93 21.82 -20.41
N ARG A 158 1.31 21.83 -21.69
CA ARG A 158 0.37 21.84 -22.80
C ARG A 158 -0.13 20.40 -22.98
N CYS A 159 -1.23 20.08 -22.35
CA CYS A 159 -1.85 18.77 -22.50
C CYS A 159 -3.26 18.95 -23.07
N ASP A 160 -3.36 19.03 -24.37
CA ASP A 160 -4.63 19.08 -25.11
C ASP A 160 -5.11 17.64 -25.38
N ALA A 161 -5.19 16.83 -24.31
CA ALA A 161 -5.65 15.46 -24.45
C ALA A 161 -7.14 15.44 -24.80
N VAL A 162 -7.48 14.75 -25.89
CA VAL A 162 -8.84 14.60 -26.41
C VAL A 162 -9.31 13.16 -26.20
N ALA A 163 -10.55 13.00 -25.73
CA ALA A 163 -11.15 11.68 -25.55
C ALA A 163 -11.47 11.02 -26.89
N ASP A 164 -10.94 9.83 -27.12
CA ASP A 164 -11.23 8.97 -28.26
C ASP A 164 -12.35 7.98 -27.88
N GLY A 165 -13.60 8.38 -28.07
CA GLY A 165 -14.77 7.63 -27.61
C GLY A 165 -15.18 7.98 -26.17
N ASP A 166 -16.01 7.11 -25.56
CA ASP A 166 -16.44 7.27 -24.18
C ASP A 166 -15.29 6.97 -23.23
N LEU A 167 -14.88 7.96 -22.46
CA LEU A 167 -13.76 7.90 -21.54
C LEU A 167 -14.24 7.92 -20.08
N HIS A 168 -13.87 6.89 -19.32
CA HIS A 168 -14.12 6.83 -17.89
C HIS A 168 -12.79 6.92 -17.14
N CYS A 169 -12.68 7.90 -16.24
CA CYS A 169 -11.45 8.18 -15.50
C CYS A 169 -11.71 8.34 -14.01
N LEU A 170 -10.64 8.26 -13.25
CA LEU A 170 -10.54 8.76 -11.87
C LEU A 170 -9.62 9.97 -11.86
N SER A 171 -10.00 11.00 -11.14
CA SER A 171 -9.15 12.17 -10.96
C SER A 171 -8.90 12.46 -9.49
N TRP A 172 -7.69 12.91 -9.18
CA TRP A 172 -7.27 13.37 -7.86
C TRP A 172 -6.61 14.73 -7.98
N THR A 173 -6.91 15.62 -7.05
CA THR A 173 -6.12 16.85 -6.93
C THR A 173 -4.71 16.51 -6.43
N HIS A 174 -3.73 17.30 -6.84
CA HIS A 174 -2.34 17.13 -6.39
C HIS A 174 -2.22 17.19 -4.86
N ASP A 175 -3.02 18.06 -4.21
CA ASP A 175 -3.03 18.17 -2.75
C ASP A 175 -3.61 16.92 -2.07
N SER A 176 -4.67 16.32 -2.64
CA SER A 176 -5.21 15.06 -2.12
C SER A 176 -4.17 13.94 -2.14
N ILE A 177 -3.39 13.84 -3.23
CA ILE A 177 -2.31 12.85 -3.37
C ILE A 177 -1.16 13.15 -2.41
N ARG A 178 -0.76 14.42 -2.26
CA ARG A 178 0.27 14.81 -1.30
C ARG A 178 -0.13 14.44 0.12
N ASN A 179 -1.35 14.80 0.53
CA ASN A 179 -1.88 14.49 1.86
C ASN A 179 -1.98 12.97 2.10
N TRP A 180 -2.45 12.21 1.10
CA TRP A 180 -2.54 10.75 1.19
C TRP A 180 -1.18 10.09 1.36
N SER A 181 -0.12 10.63 0.74
CA SER A 181 1.24 10.08 0.81
C SER A 181 2.06 10.62 1.99
N GLN A 182 1.59 11.67 2.70
CA GLN A 182 2.27 12.21 3.86
C GLN A 182 2.33 11.21 5.01
N GLY A 183 3.49 11.11 5.65
CA GLY A 183 3.70 10.24 6.82
C GLY A 183 3.88 8.75 6.50
N GLU A 184 3.69 8.32 5.25
CA GLU A 184 3.79 6.92 4.82
C GLU A 184 4.85 6.76 3.72
N PRO A 185 6.10 6.40 4.07
CA PRO A 185 7.22 6.33 3.11
C PRO A 185 6.96 5.36 1.95
N GLU A 186 6.23 4.26 2.22
CA GLU A 186 5.90 3.25 1.22
C GLU A 186 4.98 3.80 0.12
N ARG A 187 3.93 4.56 0.50
CA ARG A 187 3.04 5.23 -0.46
C ARG A 187 3.80 6.22 -1.33
N ARG A 188 4.69 7.01 -0.72
CA ARG A 188 5.50 7.99 -1.43
C ARG A 188 6.45 7.32 -2.43
N SER A 189 7.11 6.24 -2.04
CA SER A 189 8.00 5.48 -2.92
C SER A 189 7.26 4.90 -4.12
N GLN A 190 6.07 4.32 -3.91
CA GLN A 190 5.24 3.78 -4.98
C GLN A 190 4.74 4.87 -5.94
N LEU A 191 4.33 6.04 -5.44
CA LEU A 191 3.98 7.18 -6.28
C LEU A 191 5.15 7.61 -7.18
N MET A 192 6.35 7.75 -6.61
CA MET A 192 7.53 8.13 -7.39
C MET A 192 7.87 7.09 -8.46
N LEU A 193 7.70 5.81 -8.17
CA LEU A 193 7.89 4.74 -9.16
C LEU A 193 6.90 4.87 -10.33
N VAL A 194 5.61 5.05 -10.04
CA VAL A 194 4.56 5.23 -11.06
C VAL A 194 4.85 6.46 -11.92
N PHE A 195 5.23 7.57 -11.29
CA PHE A 195 5.53 8.81 -12.01
C PHE A 195 6.75 8.67 -12.91
N SER A 196 7.81 8.04 -12.44
CA SER A 196 9.00 7.79 -13.27
C SER A 196 8.69 6.87 -14.47
N GLN A 197 7.86 5.85 -14.28
CA GLN A 197 7.42 4.97 -15.37
C GLN A 197 6.54 5.72 -16.39
N SER A 198 5.60 6.55 -15.92
CA SER A 198 4.76 7.36 -16.80
C SER A 198 5.58 8.35 -17.63
N LEU A 199 6.54 9.04 -17.02
CA LEU A 199 7.43 9.97 -17.72
C LEU A 199 8.34 9.25 -18.73
N ALA A 200 8.89 8.09 -18.37
CA ALA A 200 9.70 7.30 -19.30
C ALA A 200 8.88 6.87 -20.52
N LYS A 201 7.60 6.53 -20.33
CA LYS A 201 6.68 6.19 -21.42
C LYS A 201 6.40 7.38 -22.32
N SER A 202 6.20 8.59 -21.78
CA SER A 202 5.98 9.80 -22.57
C SER A 202 7.20 10.19 -23.40
N LEU A 203 8.41 10.07 -22.83
CA LEU A 203 9.65 10.36 -23.56
C LEU A 203 9.94 9.39 -24.72
N GLN A 204 9.49 8.13 -24.60
CA GLN A 204 9.63 7.15 -25.67
C GLN A 204 8.65 7.35 -26.82
N SER A 205 7.53 8.03 -26.58
CA SER A 205 6.50 8.31 -27.60
C SER A 205 6.75 9.59 -28.38
N GLU A 206 7.69 10.45 -27.97
CA GLU A 206 8.09 11.59 -28.80
C GLU A 206 8.84 11.08 -30.05
N PRO A 207 8.33 11.34 -31.28
CA PRO A 207 9.08 11.04 -32.50
C PRO A 207 10.35 11.88 -32.47
N SER A 208 11.50 11.22 -32.64
CA SER A 208 12.82 11.86 -32.80
C SER A 208 12.77 12.92 -33.91
N THR A 209 12.43 14.14 -33.54
CA THR A 209 12.61 15.30 -34.41
C THR A 209 14.04 15.80 -34.28
N ALA A 210 14.99 14.95 -34.73
CA ALA A 210 16.37 15.33 -34.96
C ALA A 210 16.72 15.02 -36.42
N SER A 211 16.46 15.94 -37.30
CA SER A 211 17.11 16.04 -38.61
C SER A 211 17.12 17.47 -39.06
#